data_f6a44c33a4710591169386a046c3cb28
#
_entry.id   f6a44c33a4710591169386a046c3cb28
#
_cell.length_a   1.000
_cell.length_b   1.000
_cell.length_c   1.000
_cell.angle_alpha   90.00
_cell.angle_beta   90.00
_cell.angle_gamma   90.00
#
_symmetry.space_group_name_H-M   'P 1'
#
loop_
_entity.id
_entity.type
_entity.pdbx_description
1 polymer ?
#
loop_
_entity_poly.entity_id
_entity_poly.type
_entity_poly.pdbx_seq_one_letter_code
_entity_poly.pdbx_strand_id
1 'polypeptide(L)'
;MVKVFLVEDEKFVREGIKNEIDWNSYGFDFVGEAADGELALPLIEISKPDILITDIKMPFMDGLELGRIVKERFPETVIIFLSGYDDF
;
A
#
# COMPACT_ATOMS: atom_id res chain seq x y z
N MET A 1 16.99 4.14 2.35
CA MET A 1 16.25 3.44 1.29
C MET A 1 14.83 3.97 1.21
N VAL A 2 14.21 3.86 0.07
CA VAL A 2 12.84 4.28 -0.12
C VAL A 2 11.91 3.25 0.55
N LYS A 3 11.06 3.70 1.46
CA LYS A 3 10.17 2.82 2.23
C LYS A 3 8.87 2.59 1.47
N VAL A 4 8.47 1.32 1.36
CA VAL A 4 7.26 0.90 0.63
C VAL A 4 6.30 0.18 1.56
N PHE A 5 5.03 0.56 1.49
CA PHE A 5 3.93 -0.08 2.23
C PHE A 5 2.90 -0.60 1.23
N LEU A 6 2.39 -1.82 1.45
CA LEU A 6 1.43 -2.45 0.54
C LEU A 6 0.10 -2.71 1.23
N VAL A 7 -1.00 -2.32 0.58
CA VAL A 7 -2.35 -2.62 1.06
C VAL A 7 -3.08 -3.40 -0.03
N GLU A 8 -3.43 -4.64 0.29
CA GLU A 8 -4.09 -5.56 -0.65
C GLU A 8 -4.90 -6.56 0.17
N ASP A 9 -6.20 -6.67 -0.11
CA ASP A 9 -7.10 -7.51 0.70
C ASP A 9 -6.93 -9.01 0.44
N GLU A 10 -6.50 -9.40 -0.75
CA GLU A 10 -6.28 -10.82 -1.04
C GLU A 10 -4.89 -11.25 -0.57
N LYS A 11 -4.88 -12.15 0.41
CA LYS A 11 -3.63 -12.61 1.01
C LYS A 11 -2.66 -13.19 -0.01
N PHE A 12 -3.17 -14.00 -0.95
CA PHE A 12 -2.32 -14.62 -1.96
C PHE A 12 -1.64 -13.57 -2.85
N VAL A 13 -2.39 -12.57 -3.29
CA VAL A 13 -1.85 -11.48 -4.11
C VAL A 13 -0.85 -10.66 -3.31
N ARG A 14 -1.19 -10.34 -2.07
CA ARG A 14 -0.32 -9.55 -1.19
C ARG A 14 1.01 -10.26 -0.95
N GLU A 15 0.98 -11.54 -0.64
CA GLU A 15 2.20 -12.33 -0.44
C GLU A 15 3.01 -12.48 -1.72
N GLY A 16 2.34 -12.62 -2.86
CA GLY A 16 3.03 -12.68 -4.15
C GLY A 16 3.81 -11.42 -4.44
N ILE A 17 3.19 -10.27 -4.29
CA ILE A 17 3.86 -8.98 -4.52
C ILE A 17 5.02 -8.80 -3.55
N LYS A 18 4.80 -9.11 -2.28
CA LYS A 18 5.82 -8.98 -1.25
C LYS A 18 7.03 -9.87 -1.52
N ASN A 19 6.80 -11.13 -1.90
CA ASN A 19 7.84 -12.14 -1.95
C ASN A 19 8.52 -12.30 -3.31
N GLU A 20 7.82 -11.96 -4.40
CA GLU A 20 8.38 -12.13 -5.75
C GLU A 20 9.27 -10.98 -6.20
N ILE A 21 9.15 -9.84 -5.57
CA ILE A 21 9.97 -8.68 -5.89
C ILE A 21 11.11 -8.61 -4.87
N ASP A 22 12.33 -8.54 -5.37
CA ASP A 22 13.50 -8.34 -4.52
C ASP A 22 13.66 -6.83 -4.24
N TRP A 23 12.84 -6.35 -3.32
CA TRP A 23 12.74 -4.92 -3.02
C TRP A 23 14.09 -4.28 -2.70
N ASN A 24 14.89 -4.95 -1.88
CA ASN A 24 16.16 -4.40 -1.45
C ASN A 24 17.15 -4.21 -2.60
N SER A 25 17.12 -5.09 -3.61
CA SER A 25 18.03 -4.98 -4.74
C SER A 25 17.72 -3.75 -5.61
N TYR A 26 16.49 -3.23 -5.53
CA TYR A 26 16.08 -2.02 -6.23
C TYR A 26 16.16 -0.76 -5.37
N GLY A 27 16.71 -0.87 -4.17
CA GLY A 27 16.82 0.28 -3.28
C GLY A 27 15.57 0.56 -2.45
N PHE A 28 14.65 -0.39 -2.36
CA PHE A 28 13.42 -0.24 -1.59
C PHE A 28 13.48 -1.04 -0.29
N ASP A 29 12.86 -0.48 0.75
CA ASP A 29 12.68 -1.14 2.03
C ASP A 29 11.18 -1.42 2.22
N PHE A 30 10.79 -2.68 2.20
CA PHE A 30 9.40 -3.08 2.39
C PHE A 30 9.07 -3.02 3.88
N VAL A 31 8.37 -1.96 4.30
CA VAL A 31 8.20 -1.65 5.72
C VAL A 31 6.90 -2.16 6.33
N GLY A 32 5.94 -2.59 5.52
CA GLY A 32 4.71 -3.14 6.08
C GLY A 32 3.65 -3.45 5.04
N GLU A 33 2.62 -4.13 5.51
CA GLU A 33 1.48 -4.52 4.69
C GLU A 33 0.21 -4.58 5.53
N ALA A 34 -0.93 -4.46 4.88
CA ALA A 34 -2.22 -4.58 5.53
C ALA A 34 -3.27 -5.10 4.54
N ALA A 35 -4.36 -5.65 5.07
CA ALA A 35 -5.43 -6.21 4.25
C ALA A 35 -6.50 -5.19 3.85
N ASP A 36 -6.58 -4.06 4.50
CA ASP A 36 -7.53 -2.99 4.17
C ASP A 36 -7.04 -1.65 4.71
N GLY A 37 -7.77 -0.58 4.34
CA GLY A 37 -7.37 0.78 4.70
C GLY A 37 -7.46 1.07 6.19
N GLU A 38 -8.43 0.49 6.89
CA GLU A 38 -8.56 0.72 8.33
C GLU A 38 -7.39 0.14 9.10
N LEU A 39 -6.97 -1.07 8.75
CA LEU A 39 -5.80 -1.70 9.36
C LEU A 39 -4.51 -0.98 8.96
N ALA A 40 -4.47 -0.46 7.74
CA ALA A 40 -3.27 0.19 7.20
C ALA A 40 -2.93 1.51 7.89
N LEU A 41 -3.94 2.34 8.17
CA LEU A 41 -3.69 3.72 8.64
C LEU A 41 -2.77 3.82 9.86
N PRO A 42 -3.01 3.10 10.96
CA PRO A 42 -2.11 3.21 12.11
C PRO A 42 -0.69 2.72 11.80
N LEU A 43 -0.57 1.72 10.93
CA LEU A 43 0.74 1.22 10.53
C LEU A 43 1.48 2.20 9.62
N ILE A 44 0.75 2.88 8.74
CA ILE A 44 1.30 3.92 7.87
C ILE A 44 1.79 5.09 8.72
N GLU A 45 1.04 5.48 9.74
CA GLU A 45 1.44 6.56 10.63
C GLU A 45 2.74 6.26 11.37
N ILE A 46 2.96 4.99 11.72
CA ILE A 46 4.18 4.56 12.39
C ILE A 46 5.36 4.45 11.41
N SER A 47 5.14 3.79 10.29
CA SER A 47 6.23 3.51 9.34
C SER A 47 6.58 4.68 8.42
N LYS A 48 5.64 5.58 8.19
CA LYS A 48 5.80 6.76 7.32
C LYS A 48 6.46 6.39 5.99
N PRO A 49 5.78 5.56 5.17
CA PRO A 49 6.36 5.11 3.92
C PRO A 49 6.51 6.25 2.91
N ASP A 50 7.47 6.11 2.03
CA ASP A 50 7.65 7.04 0.91
C ASP A 50 6.70 6.70 -0.23
N ILE A 51 6.38 5.42 -0.38
CA ILE A 51 5.49 4.91 -1.41
C ILE A 51 4.43 4.03 -0.76
N LEU A 52 3.16 4.32 -1.07
CA LEU A 52 2.03 3.48 -0.68
C LEU A 52 1.49 2.82 -1.95
N ILE A 53 1.52 1.50 -1.99
CA ILE A 53 0.90 0.72 -3.05
C ILE A 53 -0.40 0.16 -2.48
N THR A 54 -1.53 0.48 -3.08
CA THR A 54 -2.82 0.02 -2.57
C THR A 54 -3.75 -0.44 -3.69
N ASP A 55 -4.48 -1.50 -3.43
CA ASP A 55 -5.60 -1.89 -4.26
C ASP A 55 -6.70 -0.83 -4.12
N ILE A 56 -7.58 -0.75 -5.10
CA ILE A 56 -8.69 0.20 -5.08
C ILE A 56 -9.88 -0.41 -4.34
N LYS A 57 -10.30 -1.61 -4.74
CA LYS A 57 -11.48 -2.25 -4.15
C LYS A 57 -11.09 -3.13 -2.98
N MET A 58 -11.42 -2.67 -1.79
CA MET A 58 -11.18 -3.39 -0.54
C MET A 58 -12.36 -3.20 0.39
N PRO A 59 -12.60 -4.17 1.31
CA PRO A 59 -13.66 -3.98 2.30
C PRO A 59 -13.31 -2.89 3.30
N PHE A 60 -14.31 -2.35 3.95
CA PHE A 60 -14.25 -1.32 4.99
C PHE A 60 -13.79 0.04 4.46
N MET A 61 -12.54 0.20 4.13
CA MET A 61 -12.03 1.42 3.53
C MET A 61 -11.32 1.08 2.22
N ASP A 62 -11.82 1.57 1.10
CA ASP A 62 -11.21 1.30 -0.20
C ASP A 62 -9.92 2.11 -0.41
N GLY A 63 -9.20 1.78 -1.49
CA GLY A 63 -7.92 2.41 -1.76
C GLY A 63 -8.00 3.88 -2.10
N LEU A 64 -9.10 4.33 -2.69
CA LEU A 64 -9.27 5.75 -3.03
C LEU A 64 -9.45 6.58 -1.77
N GLU A 65 -10.26 6.10 -0.83
CA GLU A 65 -10.44 6.77 0.46
C GLU A 65 -9.15 6.77 1.26
N LEU A 66 -8.46 5.63 1.31
CA LEU A 66 -7.16 5.53 1.98
C LEU A 66 -6.16 6.52 1.37
N GLY A 67 -6.09 6.56 0.04
CA GLY A 67 -5.19 7.48 -0.65
C GLY A 67 -5.48 8.93 -0.34
N ARG A 68 -6.76 9.29 -0.28
CA ARG A 68 -7.17 10.65 0.07
C ARG A 68 -6.68 11.03 1.47
N ILE A 69 -6.89 10.15 2.44
CA ILE A 69 -6.47 10.40 3.82
C ILE A 69 -4.95 10.51 3.93
N VAL A 70 -4.25 9.59 3.29
CA VAL A 70 -2.77 9.59 3.33
C VAL A 70 -2.22 10.86 2.68
N LYS A 71 -2.81 11.29 1.57
CA LYS A 71 -2.36 12.50 0.87
C LYS A 71 -2.56 13.75 1.73
N GLU A 72 -3.63 13.79 2.52
CA GLU A 72 -3.86 14.90 3.45
C GLU A 72 -2.86 14.92 4.59
N ARG A 73 -2.56 13.74 5.16
CA ARG A 73 -1.68 13.63 6.33
C ARG A 73 -0.21 13.60 5.98
N PHE A 74 0.12 12.99 4.85
CA PHE A 74 1.49 12.78 4.40
C PHE A 74 1.61 13.16 2.93
N PRO A 75 1.60 14.47 2.62
CA PRO A 75 1.51 14.92 1.22
C PRO A 75 2.69 14.50 0.35
N GLU A 76 3.81 14.13 0.94
CA GLU A 76 4.98 13.68 0.18
C GLU A 76 4.95 12.20 -0.17
N THR A 77 4.04 11.42 0.42
CA THR A 77 3.91 10.00 0.09
C THR A 77 3.36 9.85 -1.32
N VAL A 78 4.07 9.11 -2.14
CA VAL A 78 3.62 8.76 -3.49
C VAL A 78 2.65 7.59 -3.38
N ILE A 79 1.49 7.70 -4.03
CA ILE A 79 0.47 6.66 -3.97
C ILE A 79 0.35 6.01 -5.34
N ILE A 80 0.48 4.68 -5.35
CA ILE A 80 0.33 3.86 -6.55
C ILE A 80 -0.90 2.98 -6.35
N PHE A 81 -1.86 3.07 -7.27
CA PHE A 81 -3.05 2.24 -7.22
C PHE A 81 -2.88 1.02 -8.12
N LEU A 82 -3.24 -0.15 -7.56
CA LEU A 82 -3.33 -1.38 -8.33
C LEU A 82 -4.76 -1.53 -8.82
N SER A 83 -4.96 -1.71 -10.12
CA SER A 83 -6.29 -1.99 -10.63
C SER A 83 -6.39 -3.45 -11.06
N GLY A 84 -7.50 -4.09 -10.68
CA GLY A 84 -7.83 -5.39 -11.19
C GLY A 84 -8.44 -5.24 -12.57
N TYR A 85 -8.64 -6.35 -13.29
CA TYR A 85 -9.24 -6.21 -14.59
C TYR A 85 -10.69 -5.78 -14.58
N ASP A 86 -11.36 -5.88 -13.47
CA ASP A 86 -12.75 -5.40 -13.33
C ASP A 86 -12.83 -3.88 -13.37
N ASP A 87 -11.72 -3.21 -13.27
CA ASP A 87 -11.66 -1.75 -13.23
C ASP A 87 -11.52 -1.11 -14.61
N PHE A 88 -11.46 -1.93 -15.64
CA PHE A 88 -11.34 -1.45 -17.02
C PHE A 88 -12.65 -1.33 -17.74
#